data_b0e1d88d32c670a4935ae6305bc13d7e
#
_entry.id   b0e1d88d32c670a4935ae6305bc13d7e
#
_cell.length_a   1.000
_cell.length_b   1.000
_cell.length_c   1.000
_cell.angle_alpha   90.00
_cell.angle_beta   90.00
_cell.angle_gamma   90.00
#
_symmetry.space_group_name_H-M   'P 1'
#
loop_
_entity.id
_entity.type
_entity.pdbx_description
1 polymer ?
#
loop_
_entity_poly.entity_id
_entity_poly.type
_entity_poly.pdbx_seq_one_letter_code
_entity_poly.pdbx_strand_id
1 'polypeptide(L)'
;MIKNDIWIGEMASKGMISPFEATLIRRVNDAPVISFGLSSYGYDLRLSANDFRIFRHIPGTVVDPKNFTPDNLEPAKLHQDQFGEYFILPAHSYGLGVALERISVPNNVTVICIGKSTYARIGLIANLTPAEAGWRGNLTLEFSNSSSADCRVYAKDRKSVV
;
A
#
# COMPACT_ATOMS: atom_id res chain seq x y z
N MET A 1 17.27 9.25 14.27
CA MET A 1 18.13 8.19 13.65
C MET A 1 17.22 7.22 12.88
N ILE A 2 17.52 6.96 11.60
CA ILE A 2 16.80 5.96 10.80
C ILE A 2 17.21 4.56 11.30
N LYS A 3 16.24 3.67 11.47
CA LYS A 3 16.46 2.29 11.94
C LYS A 3 16.81 1.38 10.77
N ASN A 4 17.77 0.49 10.99
CA ASN A 4 18.21 -0.49 9.99
C ASN A 4 17.39 -1.79 10.04
N ASP A 5 17.67 -2.69 9.11
CA ASP A 5 17.06 -4.01 8.97
C ASP A 5 17.16 -4.87 10.24
N ILE A 6 18.31 -4.87 10.91
CA ILE A 6 18.51 -5.62 12.17
C ILE A 6 17.48 -5.17 13.21
N TRP A 7 17.40 -3.86 13.44
CA TRP A 7 16.43 -3.32 14.40
C TRP A 7 14.99 -3.60 14.00
N ILE A 8 14.66 -3.43 12.70
CA ILE A 8 13.31 -3.70 12.18
C ILE A 8 12.95 -5.17 12.39
N GLY A 9 13.86 -6.11 12.07
CA GLY A 9 13.67 -7.54 12.28
C GLY A 9 13.46 -7.91 13.75
N GLU A 10 14.26 -7.34 14.66
CA GLU A 10 14.08 -7.53 16.10
C GLU A 10 12.73 -7.03 16.60
N MET A 11 12.26 -5.89 16.10
CA MET A 11 10.96 -5.34 16.48
C MET A 11 9.80 -6.12 15.84
N ALA A 12 9.98 -6.62 14.63
CA ALA A 12 9.01 -7.48 13.97
C ALA A 12 8.80 -8.79 14.73
N SER A 13 9.87 -9.40 15.27
CA SER A 13 9.76 -10.58 16.14
C SER A 13 8.94 -10.34 17.42
N LYS A 14 8.81 -9.07 17.82
CA LYS A 14 7.97 -8.60 18.94
C LYS A 14 6.58 -8.13 18.49
N GLY A 15 6.22 -8.35 17.21
CA GLY A 15 4.90 -8.05 16.67
C GLY A 15 4.73 -6.63 16.10
N MET A 16 5.83 -5.91 15.79
CA MET A 16 5.75 -4.58 15.18
C MET A 16 5.13 -4.62 13.77
N ILE A 17 5.41 -5.68 12.99
CA ILE A 17 4.88 -5.88 11.63
C ILE A 17 4.36 -7.30 11.50
N SER A 18 3.13 -7.48 11.04
CA SER A 18 2.53 -8.81 10.85
C SER A 18 1.55 -8.82 9.67
N PRO A 19 1.67 -9.79 8.72
CA PRO A 19 2.76 -10.77 8.57
C PRO A 19 4.07 -10.08 8.19
N PHE A 20 5.20 -10.65 8.61
CA PHE A 20 6.53 -10.11 8.35
C PHE A 20 7.29 -10.97 7.35
N GLU A 21 7.88 -10.33 6.34
CA GLU A 21 8.79 -10.95 5.37
C GLU A 21 10.22 -10.48 5.66
N ALA A 22 11.09 -11.40 6.08
CA ALA A 22 12.42 -11.08 6.57
C ALA A 22 13.43 -10.68 5.48
N THR A 23 13.05 -10.78 4.21
CA THR A 23 13.89 -10.44 3.06
C THR A 23 13.13 -9.60 2.06
N LEU A 24 13.84 -8.83 1.25
CA LEU A 24 13.24 -8.07 0.18
C LEU A 24 12.97 -8.98 -1.03
N ILE A 25 11.71 -9.31 -1.24
CA ILE A 25 11.26 -10.14 -2.37
C ILE A 25 11.10 -9.26 -3.60
N ARG A 26 11.74 -9.64 -4.70
CA ARG A 26 11.67 -8.96 -6.01
C ARG A 26 11.18 -9.87 -7.13
N ARG A 27 11.18 -11.18 -6.89
CA ARG A 27 10.73 -12.21 -7.83
C ARG A 27 10.04 -13.33 -7.07
N VAL A 28 9.01 -13.89 -7.65
CA VAL A 28 8.34 -15.10 -7.16
C VAL A 28 8.19 -16.05 -8.33
N ASN A 29 8.70 -17.28 -8.22
CA ASN A 29 8.72 -18.26 -9.31
C ASN A 29 9.29 -17.67 -10.63
N ASP A 30 10.43 -16.97 -10.53
CA ASP A 30 11.10 -16.26 -11.62
C ASP A 30 10.31 -15.13 -12.31
N ALA A 31 9.07 -14.86 -11.89
CA ALA A 31 8.32 -13.70 -12.35
C ALA A 31 8.66 -12.44 -11.51
N PRO A 32 8.79 -11.27 -12.13
CA PRO A 32 9.00 -10.03 -11.40
C PRO A 32 7.73 -9.66 -10.61
N VAL A 33 7.92 -9.13 -9.40
CA VAL A 33 6.85 -8.63 -8.53
C VAL A 33 7.15 -7.19 -8.11
N ILE A 34 6.12 -6.45 -7.70
CA ILE A 34 6.35 -5.20 -6.96
C ILE A 34 6.98 -5.58 -5.63
N SER A 35 8.23 -5.19 -5.40
CA SER A 35 9.00 -5.69 -4.26
C SER A 35 8.32 -5.41 -2.93
N PHE A 36 8.43 -6.36 -2.01
CA PHE A 36 7.89 -6.26 -0.66
C PHE A 36 8.83 -6.92 0.35
N GLY A 37 8.66 -6.61 1.65
CA GLY A 37 9.47 -7.18 2.71
C GLY A 37 10.57 -6.25 3.20
N LEU A 38 11.50 -6.81 3.98
CA LEU A 38 12.56 -6.08 4.68
C LEU A 38 13.64 -5.61 3.69
N SER A 39 13.91 -4.30 3.71
CA SER A 39 15.05 -3.67 3.03
C SER A 39 16.06 -3.15 4.06
N SER A 40 17.21 -2.64 3.62
CA SER A 40 18.30 -2.22 4.52
C SER A 40 17.90 -1.16 5.58
N TYR A 41 16.95 -0.28 5.26
CA TYR A 41 16.49 0.81 6.14
C TYR A 41 14.99 1.05 6.06
N GLY A 42 14.21 0.00 5.81
CA GLY A 42 12.76 0.13 5.70
C GLY A 42 12.07 -1.20 5.45
N TYR A 43 10.78 -1.13 5.26
CA TYR A 43 9.94 -2.27 4.95
C TYR A 43 8.95 -1.91 3.83
N ASP A 44 8.97 -2.67 2.75
CA ASP A 44 8.04 -2.50 1.64
C ASP A 44 6.72 -3.22 1.94
N LEU A 45 5.65 -2.45 2.13
CA LEU A 45 4.31 -2.96 2.41
C LEU A 45 3.63 -3.49 1.15
N ARG A 46 2.69 -4.43 1.33
CA ARG A 46 1.81 -4.96 0.28
C ARG A 46 0.42 -4.34 0.39
N LEU A 47 -0.24 -4.16 -0.75
CA LEU A 47 -1.66 -3.83 -0.80
C LEU A 47 -2.49 -5.10 -0.52
N SER A 48 -3.52 -4.99 0.30
CA SER A 48 -4.52 -6.04 0.49
C SER A 48 -5.41 -6.18 -0.76
N ALA A 49 -5.79 -7.41 -1.09
CA ALA A 49 -6.77 -7.66 -2.16
C ALA A 49 -8.23 -7.52 -1.69
N ASN A 50 -8.45 -7.29 -0.41
CA ASN A 50 -9.80 -7.37 0.16
C ASN A 50 -10.55 -6.03 0.14
N ASP A 51 -9.84 -4.91 0.13
CA ASP A 51 -10.48 -3.59 0.15
C ASP A 51 -9.64 -2.59 -0.65
N PHE A 52 -10.16 -2.23 -1.82
CA PHE A 52 -9.68 -1.12 -2.63
C PHE A 52 -10.88 -0.37 -3.16
N ARG A 53 -10.92 0.93 -2.96
CA ARG A 53 -12.03 1.78 -3.35
C ARG A 53 -11.55 2.91 -4.22
N ILE A 54 -12.28 3.21 -5.28
CA ILE A 54 -12.00 4.31 -6.18
C ILE A 54 -12.91 5.48 -5.81
N PHE A 55 -12.32 6.66 -5.74
CA PHE A 55 -13.09 7.87 -5.50
C PHE A 55 -13.93 8.20 -6.73
N ARG A 56 -15.23 8.36 -6.50
CA ARG A 56 -16.18 8.78 -7.51
C ARG A 56 -16.53 10.25 -7.33
N HIS A 57 -16.23 11.05 -8.33
CA HIS A 57 -16.72 12.43 -8.37
C HIS A 57 -18.21 12.43 -8.75
N ILE A 58 -19.03 13.00 -7.88
CA ILE A 58 -20.46 13.20 -8.14
C ILE A 58 -20.61 14.61 -8.74
N PRO A 59 -21.05 14.74 -10.02
CA PRO A 59 -21.18 16.05 -10.66
C PRO A 59 -22.07 16.99 -9.87
N GLY A 60 -21.65 18.26 -9.75
CA GLY A 60 -22.40 19.30 -9.02
C GLY A 60 -22.19 19.27 -7.50
N THR A 61 -21.33 18.38 -6.98
CA THR A 61 -21.01 18.35 -5.54
C THR A 61 -19.64 18.97 -5.27
N VAL A 62 -19.49 19.53 -4.08
CA VAL A 62 -18.21 19.95 -3.52
C VAL A 62 -17.84 18.95 -2.43
N VAL A 63 -16.65 18.34 -2.54
CA VAL A 63 -16.16 17.41 -1.52
C VAL A 63 -15.63 18.19 -0.32
N ASP A 64 -16.23 17.96 0.85
CA ASP A 64 -15.82 18.60 2.09
C ASP A 64 -15.09 17.59 2.99
N PRO A 65 -13.82 17.83 3.34
CA PRO A 65 -13.06 16.92 4.20
C PRO A 65 -13.62 16.86 5.64
N LYS A 66 -14.39 17.84 6.07
CA LYS A 66 -15.07 17.83 7.37
C LYS A 66 -16.41 17.08 7.35
N ASN A 67 -16.94 16.85 6.16
CA ASN A 67 -18.21 16.16 5.95
C ASN A 67 -18.08 15.16 4.80
N PHE A 68 -17.04 14.34 4.85
CA PHE A 68 -16.79 13.33 3.85
C PHE A 68 -17.82 12.19 3.94
N THR A 69 -18.44 11.86 2.80
CA THR A 69 -19.42 10.76 2.74
C THR A 69 -18.78 9.53 2.05
N PRO A 70 -18.97 8.32 2.61
CA PRO A 70 -18.52 7.08 1.99
C PRO A 70 -19.12 6.82 0.60
N ASP A 71 -20.22 7.49 0.25
CA ASP A 71 -20.92 7.36 -1.04
C ASP A 71 -20.03 7.78 -2.23
N ASN A 72 -19.00 8.57 -1.95
CA ASN A 72 -17.98 8.93 -2.93
C ASN A 72 -16.97 7.82 -3.22
N LEU A 73 -17.01 6.71 -2.48
CA LEU A 73 -16.06 5.61 -2.63
C LEU A 73 -16.75 4.38 -3.20
N GLU A 74 -16.37 3.98 -4.42
CA GLU A 74 -16.85 2.76 -5.06
C GLU A 74 -15.86 1.62 -4.87
N PRO A 75 -16.31 0.41 -4.47
CA PRO A 75 -15.45 -0.76 -4.43
C PRO A 75 -14.88 -1.06 -5.82
N ALA A 76 -13.58 -1.21 -5.93
CA ALA A 76 -12.92 -1.60 -7.16
C ALA A 76 -13.00 -3.11 -7.36
N LYS A 77 -13.12 -3.54 -8.62
CA LYS A 77 -13.07 -4.95 -8.98
C LYS A 77 -11.63 -5.45 -8.88
N LEU A 78 -11.44 -6.57 -8.17
CA LEU A 78 -10.19 -7.32 -8.20
C LEU A 78 -10.09 -8.10 -9.51
N HIS A 79 -8.97 -7.96 -10.20
CA HIS A 79 -8.61 -8.71 -11.40
C HIS A 79 -7.46 -9.65 -11.09
N GLN A 80 -7.33 -10.71 -11.90
CA GLN A 80 -6.22 -11.65 -11.81
C GLN A 80 -5.75 -12.05 -13.22
N ASP A 81 -4.44 -12.13 -13.41
CA ASP A 81 -3.81 -12.70 -14.59
C ASP A 81 -2.51 -13.45 -14.20
N GLN A 82 -1.71 -13.79 -15.21
CA GLN A 82 -0.43 -14.49 -15.01
C GLN A 82 0.60 -13.71 -14.17
N PHE A 83 0.43 -12.39 -14.02
CA PHE A 83 1.31 -11.52 -13.24
C PHE A 83 0.83 -11.31 -11.80
N GLY A 84 -0.39 -11.73 -11.45
CA GLY A 84 -0.92 -11.65 -10.10
C GLY A 84 -2.30 -11.01 -10.01
N GLU A 85 -2.68 -10.66 -8.78
CA GLU A 85 -3.94 -9.95 -8.47
C GLU A 85 -3.71 -8.44 -8.54
N TYR A 86 -4.65 -7.70 -9.12
CA TYR A 86 -4.53 -6.24 -9.26
C TYR A 86 -5.89 -5.56 -9.34
N PHE A 87 -5.89 -4.28 -9.00
CA PHE A 87 -6.97 -3.35 -9.29
C PHE A 87 -6.60 -2.44 -10.45
N ILE A 88 -7.59 -1.92 -11.15
CA ILE A 88 -7.40 -0.88 -12.17
C ILE A 88 -7.79 0.45 -11.56
N LEU A 89 -6.86 1.38 -11.50
CA LEU A 89 -7.10 2.77 -11.13
C LEU A 89 -7.20 3.60 -12.40
N PRO A 90 -8.39 4.14 -12.74
CA PRO A 90 -8.59 4.89 -13.97
C PRO A 90 -7.69 6.13 -14.08
N ALA A 91 -7.49 6.60 -15.31
CA ALA A 91 -6.79 7.85 -15.58
C ALA A 91 -7.39 9.00 -14.77
N HIS A 92 -6.53 9.88 -14.24
CA HIS A 92 -6.93 11.09 -13.49
C HIS A 92 -7.85 10.84 -12.28
N SER A 93 -7.80 9.63 -11.73
CA SER A 93 -8.56 9.26 -10.54
C SER A 93 -7.67 8.94 -9.35
N TYR A 94 -8.28 8.71 -8.22
CA TYR A 94 -7.56 8.22 -7.05
C TYR A 94 -8.39 7.18 -6.29
N GLY A 95 -7.67 6.38 -5.51
CA GLY A 95 -8.23 5.27 -4.78
C GLY A 95 -7.59 5.10 -3.42
N LEU A 96 -8.32 4.42 -2.56
CA LEU A 96 -7.90 4.06 -1.22
C LEU A 96 -7.80 2.56 -1.12
N GLY A 97 -6.64 2.08 -0.69
CA GLY A 97 -6.41 0.68 -0.39
C GLY A 97 -5.95 0.51 1.05
N VAL A 98 -5.91 -0.71 1.52
CA VAL A 98 -5.45 -1.05 2.86
C VAL A 98 -4.19 -1.91 2.76
N ALA A 99 -3.17 -1.57 3.54
CA ALA A 99 -1.98 -2.41 3.63
C ALA A 99 -2.34 -3.80 4.17
N LEU A 100 -1.73 -4.84 3.61
CA LEU A 100 -1.91 -6.20 4.08
C LEU A 100 -1.32 -6.37 5.48
N GLU A 101 -0.17 -5.75 5.73
CA GLU A 101 0.52 -5.80 7.01
C GLU A 101 -0.18 -4.92 8.05
N ARG A 102 -0.38 -5.50 9.23
CA ARG A 102 -0.72 -4.76 10.43
C ARG A 102 0.56 -4.26 11.08
N ILE A 103 0.57 -2.99 11.46
CA ILE A 103 1.71 -2.34 12.13
C ILE A 103 1.34 -2.00 13.57
N SER A 104 2.29 -2.18 14.47
CA SER A 104 2.22 -1.74 15.86
C SER A 104 3.46 -0.91 16.17
N VAL A 105 3.35 0.40 16.02
CA VAL A 105 4.49 1.33 16.18
C VAL A 105 4.88 1.42 17.65
N PRO A 106 6.16 1.22 18.02
CA PRO A 106 6.63 1.46 19.39
C PRO A 106 6.46 2.92 19.79
N ASN A 107 6.34 3.17 21.10
CA ASN A 107 6.08 4.52 21.64
C ASN A 107 7.27 5.51 21.48
N ASN A 108 8.41 5.04 21.02
CA ASN A 108 9.64 5.83 20.88
C ASN A 108 10.13 5.99 19.44
N VAL A 109 9.29 5.64 18.46
CA VAL A 109 9.58 5.81 17.03
C VAL A 109 8.34 6.30 16.28
N THR A 110 8.58 6.96 15.15
CA THR A 110 7.57 7.31 14.16
C THR A 110 7.96 6.66 12.84
N VAL A 111 6.98 6.13 12.11
CA VAL A 111 7.20 5.53 10.79
C VAL A 111 6.90 6.57 9.72
N ILE A 112 7.90 6.85 8.88
CA ILE A 112 7.74 7.69 7.70
C ILE A 112 7.32 6.77 6.55
N CYS A 113 6.17 7.04 5.94
CA CYS A 113 5.66 6.30 4.82
C CYS A 113 5.93 7.07 3.52
N ILE A 114 6.39 6.36 2.49
CA ILE A 114 6.70 6.94 1.18
C ILE A 114 6.20 6.04 0.06
N GLY A 115 5.82 6.65 -1.06
CA GLY A 115 5.41 5.93 -2.26
C GLY A 115 6.58 5.19 -2.92
N LYS A 116 6.25 4.14 -3.66
CA LYS A 116 7.22 3.30 -4.36
C LYS A 116 7.59 3.89 -5.71
N SER A 117 8.89 3.97 -6.01
CA SER A 117 9.40 4.54 -7.26
C SER A 117 8.91 3.81 -8.51
N THR A 118 8.62 2.52 -8.43
CA THR A 118 8.08 1.73 -9.54
C THR A 118 6.72 2.29 -9.99
N TYR A 119 5.86 2.64 -9.06
CA TYR A 119 4.57 3.28 -9.36
C TYR A 119 4.74 4.75 -9.78
N ALA A 120 5.63 5.49 -9.11
CA ALA A 120 5.85 6.89 -9.44
C ALA A 120 6.31 7.11 -10.89
N ARG A 121 7.09 6.17 -11.46
CA ARG A 121 7.56 6.23 -12.86
C ARG A 121 6.45 6.13 -13.90
N ILE A 122 5.29 5.60 -13.57
CA ILE A 122 4.13 5.51 -14.46
C ILE A 122 3.05 6.54 -14.13
N GLY A 123 3.38 7.54 -13.28
CA GLY A 123 2.44 8.59 -12.89
C GLY A 123 1.48 8.17 -11.77
N LEU A 124 1.71 7.02 -11.14
CA LEU A 124 0.92 6.55 -10.01
C LEU A 124 1.64 6.92 -8.70
N ILE A 125 1.05 7.82 -7.95
CA ILE A 125 1.60 8.32 -6.68
C ILE A 125 0.87 7.62 -5.54
N ALA A 126 1.63 6.98 -4.64
CA ALA A 126 1.10 6.55 -3.36
C ALA A 126 1.46 7.61 -2.31
N ASN A 127 0.45 8.26 -1.78
CA ASN A 127 0.58 9.20 -0.68
C ASN A 127 0.21 8.51 0.63
N LEU A 128 0.98 8.76 1.67
CA LEU A 128 0.74 8.17 2.99
C LEU A 128 1.13 9.18 4.05
N THR A 129 0.35 9.22 5.11
CA THR A 129 0.68 9.98 6.31
C THR A 129 1.65 9.17 7.19
N PRO A 130 2.48 9.82 8.03
CA PRO A 130 3.30 9.13 9.02
C PRO A 130 2.43 8.30 9.97
N ALA A 131 2.91 7.12 10.36
CA ALA A 131 2.33 6.38 11.48
C ALA A 131 3.06 6.79 12.76
N GLU A 132 2.34 7.43 13.66
CA GLU A 132 2.91 8.03 14.88
C GLU A 132 3.27 6.99 15.94
N ALA A 133 4.06 7.41 16.92
CA ALA A 133 4.42 6.59 18.06
C ALA A 133 3.19 6.03 18.77
N GLY A 134 3.17 4.72 19.01
CA GLY A 134 2.05 4.01 19.63
C GLY A 134 0.88 3.66 18.70
N TRP A 135 0.91 4.10 17.44
CA TRP A 135 -0.16 3.79 16.47
C TRP A 135 -0.21 2.28 16.17
N ARG A 136 -1.43 1.75 15.99
CA ARG A 136 -1.65 0.34 15.67
C ARG A 136 -2.77 0.18 14.65
N GLY A 137 -2.52 -0.56 13.57
CA GLY A 137 -3.52 -0.82 12.54
C GLY A 137 -2.92 -1.28 11.22
N ASN A 138 -3.76 -1.34 10.20
CA ASN A 138 -3.35 -1.47 8.82
C ASN A 138 -3.38 -0.08 8.19
N LEU A 139 -2.29 0.33 7.55
CA LEU A 139 -2.22 1.66 6.92
C LEU A 139 -3.20 1.75 5.75
N THR A 140 -3.87 2.89 5.63
CA THR A 140 -4.56 3.25 4.39
C THR A 140 -3.53 3.75 3.40
N LEU A 141 -3.54 3.18 2.20
CA LEU A 141 -2.68 3.54 1.09
C LEU A 141 -3.50 4.39 0.11
N GLU A 142 -3.07 5.62 -0.10
CA GLU A 142 -3.78 6.62 -0.92
C GLU A 142 -3.10 6.69 -2.29
N PHE A 143 -3.76 6.20 -3.33
CA PHE A 143 -3.22 6.19 -4.69
C PHE A 143 -3.84 7.29 -5.53
N SER A 144 -3.00 8.08 -6.20
CA SER A 144 -3.42 9.07 -7.20
C SER A 144 -2.82 8.72 -8.55
N ASN A 145 -3.67 8.56 -9.57
CA ASN A 145 -3.25 8.36 -10.94
C ASN A 145 -3.22 9.71 -11.67
N SER A 146 -2.04 10.31 -11.77
CA SER A 146 -1.83 11.57 -12.47
C SER A 146 -1.63 11.40 -13.99
N SER A 147 -1.58 10.15 -14.47
CA SER A 147 -1.39 9.86 -15.89
C SER A 147 -2.72 9.86 -16.66
N SER A 148 -2.61 9.92 -17.99
CA SER A 148 -3.76 9.83 -18.91
C SER A 148 -4.15 8.40 -19.26
N ALA A 149 -3.55 7.40 -18.60
CA ALA A 149 -3.81 5.98 -18.81
C ALA A 149 -4.29 5.32 -17.53
N ASP A 150 -5.11 4.28 -17.69
CA ASP A 150 -5.47 3.40 -16.59
C ASP A 150 -4.22 2.67 -16.08
N CYS A 151 -4.05 2.62 -14.77
CA CYS A 151 -2.90 1.99 -14.13
C CYS A 151 -3.30 0.77 -13.31
N ARG A 152 -2.48 -0.27 -13.35
CA ARG A 152 -2.63 -1.42 -12.46
C ARG A 152 -1.98 -1.14 -11.11
N VAL A 153 -2.72 -1.43 -10.05
CA VAL A 153 -2.24 -1.43 -8.67
C VAL A 153 -2.25 -2.87 -8.18
N TYR A 154 -1.08 -3.47 -8.05
CA TYR A 154 -0.97 -4.88 -7.66
C TYR A 154 -1.28 -5.09 -6.18
N ALA A 155 -2.06 -6.14 -5.90
CA ALA A 155 -2.42 -6.56 -4.56
C ALA A 155 -1.72 -7.88 -4.22
N LYS A 156 -1.36 -8.04 -2.95
CA LYS A 156 -0.75 -9.27 -2.39
C LYS A 156 0.45 -9.80 -3.17
N ASP A 157 1.18 -9.06 -3.89
CA ASP A 157 2.14 -9.47 -4.93
C ASP A 157 2.91 -10.79 -4.62
N ARG A 158 2.13 -11.84 -4.27
CA ARG A 158 2.54 -13.17 -3.90
C ARG A 158 1.58 -14.18 -4.51
N LYS A 159 2.07 -15.07 -5.33
CA LYS A 159 1.37 -16.34 -5.56
C LYS A 159 1.35 -17.10 -4.23
N SER A 160 0.17 -17.32 -3.68
CA SER A 160 -0.02 -18.27 -2.59
C SER A 160 0.50 -19.62 -3.09
N VAL A 161 1.59 -20.09 -2.54
CA VAL A 161 1.92 -21.51 -2.61
C VAL A 161 1.03 -22.17 -1.55
N VAL A 162 0.04 -22.91 -2.01
CA VAL A 162 -0.68 -23.86 -1.20
C VAL A 162 0.23 -25.05 -0.97
#